data_1a34231863c8b47160ff00bf063fdb57
#
_entry.id   1a34231863c8b47160ff00bf063fdb57
#
_cell.length_a   1.000
_cell.length_b   1.000
_cell.length_c   1.000
_cell.angle_alpha   90.00
_cell.angle_beta   90.00
_cell.angle_gamma   90.00
#
_symmetry.space_group_name_H-M   'P 1'
#
loop_
_entity.id
_entity.type
_entity.pdbx_description
1 polymer ?
#
loop_
_entity_poly.entity_id
_entity_poly.type
_entity_poly.pdbx_seq_one_letter_code
_entity_poly.pdbx_strand_id
1 'polypeptide(L)'
;MESREKKLKQALENIKRSFHFILIDCPPALNLLTLNGLVAAKSVMIPMQCEYYALEGLSDLVNTIKKVRSHLNAELQIEGLLRTMYDPRN
;
A
#
# COMPACT_ATOMS: atom_id res chain seq x y z
N MET A 1 -2.98 -23.29 -4.66
CA MET A 1 -1.96 -22.31 -4.27
C MET A 1 -2.50 -21.36 -3.28
N GLU A 2 -2.70 -21.91 -2.14
CA GLU A 2 -3.28 -21.14 -1.06
C GLU A 2 -2.32 -20.10 -0.54
N SER A 3 -2.87 -18.97 -0.17
CA SER A 3 -2.14 -17.94 0.54
C SER A 3 -0.99 -17.31 -0.22
N ARG A 4 -1.10 -17.26 -1.55
CA ARG A 4 -0.09 -16.58 -2.35
C ARG A 4 0.03 -15.12 -1.97
N GLU A 5 -1.07 -14.50 -1.58
CA GLU A 5 -1.10 -13.09 -1.18
C GLU A 5 -0.51 -12.85 0.21
N LYS A 6 -0.20 -13.89 0.96
CA LYS A 6 0.33 -13.78 2.32
C LYS A 6 1.81 -14.15 2.43
N LYS A 7 2.47 -14.38 1.30
CA LYS A 7 3.86 -14.85 1.34
C LYS A 7 4.80 -13.83 1.97
N LEU A 8 4.64 -12.55 1.61
CA LEU A 8 5.50 -11.51 2.20
C LEU A 8 5.21 -11.36 3.68
N LYS A 9 3.95 -11.37 4.08
CA LYS A 9 3.59 -11.27 5.49
C LYS A 9 4.25 -12.39 6.30
N GLN A 10 4.20 -13.61 5.79
CA GLN A 10 4.83 -14.74 6.47
C GLN A 10 6.33 -14.59 6.56
N ALA A 11 6.96 -14.12 5.48
CA ALA A 11 8.41 -13.95 5.45
C ALA A 11 8.88 -12.88 6.44
N LEU A 12 8.06 -11.85 6.69
CA LEU A 12 8.44 -10.76 7.58
C LEU A 12 8.21 -11.11 9.06
N GLU A 13 7.46 -12.16 9.37
CA GLU A 13 7.16 -12.51 10.76
C GLU A 13 8.39 -12.68 11.62
N ASN A 14 9.46 -13.25 11.06
CA ASN A 14 10.66 -13.55 11.82
C ASN A 14 11.55 -12.33 12.06
N ILE A 15 11.45 -11.30 11.23
CA ILE A 15 12.36 -10.16 11.32
C ILE A 15 11.69 -8.90 11.84
N LYS A 16 10.38 -8.81 11.84
CA LYS A 16 9.70 -7.58 12.19
C LYS A 16 9.96 -7.10 13.63
N ARG A 17 10.34 -8.00 14.50
CA ARG A 17 10.67 -7.64 15.89
C ARG A 17 12.00 -6.93 16.02
N SER A 18 12.85 -7.05 15.00
CA SER A 18 14.19 -6.47 15.02
C SER A 18 14.21 -5.02 14.54
N PHE A 19 13.09 -4.51 14.05
CA PHE A 19 13.03 -3.18 13.44
C PHE A 19 11.83 -2.41 13.97
N HIS A 20 12.00 -1.10 14.13
CA HIS A 20 10.90 -0.23 14.52
C HIS A 20 9.94 0.01 13.36
N PHE A 21 10.47 0.08 12.15
CA PHE A 21 9.67 0.32 10.95
C PHE A 21 10.11 -0.60 9.83
N ILE A 22 9.15 -1.02 9.03
CA ILE A 22 9.42 -1.75 7.79
C ILE A 22 8.67 -1.03 6.68
N LEU A 23 9.42 -0.53 5.69
CA LEU A 23 8.84 0.17 4.55
C LEU A 23 8.83 -0.78 3.36
N ILE A 24 7.68 -0.88 2.71
CA ILE A 24 7.51 -1.73 1.53
C ILE A 24 7.24 -0.81 0.35
N ASP A 25 8.20 -0.73 -0.56
CA ASP A 25 8.08 0.09 -1.76
C ASP A 25 7.38 -0.73 -2.83
N CYS A 26 6.24 -0.24 -3.29
CA CYS A 26 5.42 -0.94 -4.27
C CYS A 26 5.21 -0.07 -5.51
N PRO A 27 5.28 -0.65 -6.70
CA PRO A 27 4.90 0.09 -7.90
C PRO A 27 3.39 0.29 -7.95
N PRO A 28 2.90 1.22 -8.78
CA PRO A 28 1.46 1.47 -8.86
C PRO A 28 0.65 0.35 -9.52
N ALA A 29 1.31 -0.68 -10.03
CA ALA A 29 0.61 -1.79 -10.65
C ALA A 29 -0.12 -2.63 -9.62
N LEU A 30 -1.38 -2.97 -9.89
CA LEU A 30 -2.20 -3.77 -8.99
C LEU A 30 -2.08 -5.24 -9.40
N ASN A 31 -1.03 -5.88 -8.94
CA ASN A 31 -0.76 -7.28 -9.22
C ASN A 31 -0.52 -8.04 -7.91
N LEU A 32 -0.16 -9.32 -8.04
CA LEU A 32 0.03 -10.17 -6.86
C LEU A 32 1.15 -9.65 -5.94
N LEU A 33 2.19 -9.05 -6.50
CA LEU A 33 3.28 -8.50 -5.68
C LEU A 33 2.81 -7.32 -4.85
N THR A 34 2.07 -6.41 -5.45
CA THR A 34 1.50 -5.27 -4.73
C THR A 34 0.50 -5.75 -3.68
N LEU A 35 -0.30 -6.75 -4.02
CA LEU A 35 -1.24 -7.34 -3.08
C LEU A 35 -0.52 -7.92 -1.87
N ASN A 36 0.60 -8.60 -2.08
CA ASN A 36 1.42 -9.09 -0.98
C ASN A 36 1.85 -7.95 -0.04
N GLY A 37 2.27 -6.83 -0.61
CA GLY A 37 2.65 -5.67 0.19
C GLY A 37 1.49 -5.16 1.04
N LEU A 38 0.32 -5.04 0.44
CA LEU A 38 -0.86 -4.55 1.14
C LEU A 38 -1.32 -5.50 2.24
N VAL A 39 -1.22 -6.79 2.02
CA VAL A 39 -1.61 -7.78 3.03
C VAL A 39 -0.64 -7.77 4.21
N ALA A 40 0.63 -7.53 3.96
CA ALA A 40 1.66 -7.51 5.01
C ALA A 40 1.69 -6.21 5.80
N ALA A 41 1.20 -5.11 5.25
CA ALA A 41 1.33 -3.79 5.84
C ALA A 41 0.25 -3.51 6.88
N LYS A 42 0.53 -2.60 7.80
CA LYS A 42 -0.46 -2.06 8.71
C LYS A 42 -1.10 -0.80 8.14
N SER A 43 -0.34 -0.04 7.36
CA SER A 43 -0.86 1.18 6.76
C SER A 43 -0.22 1.41 5.41
N VAL A 44 -0.87 2.25 4.62
CA VAL A 44 -0.44 2.60 3.28
C VAL A 44 -0.29 4.11 3.20
N MET A 45 0.85 4.56 2.71
CA MET A 45 1.03 5.95 2.35
C MET A 45 1.09 6.03 0.83
N ILE A 46 0.33 6.94 0.25
CA ILE A 46 0.21 7.05 -1.19
C ILE A 46 0.94 8.31 -1.65
N PRO A 47 2.13 8.19 -2.25
CA PRO A 47 2.79 9.35 -2.82
C PRO A 47 2.11 9.75 -4.13
N MET A 48 1.86 11.04 -4.30
CA MET A 48 1.22 11.57 -5.49
C MET A 48 1.90 12.84 -5.93
N GLN A 49 2.06 12.96 -7.22
CA GLN A 49 2.40 14.25 -7.81
C GLN A 49 1.15 15.13 -7.81
N CYS A 50 1.33 16.43 -7.75
CA CYS A 50 0.20 17.35 -7.74
C CYS A 50 -0.32 17.57 -9.17
N GLU A 51 -0.79 16.47 -9.76
CA GLU A 51 -1.31 16.46 -11.12
C GLU A 51 -2.78 16.09 -11.09
N TYR A 52 -3.56 16.81 -11.85
CA TYR A 52 -5.00 16.65 -11.80
C TYR A 52 -5.50 15.30 -12.32
N TYR A 53 -4.80 14.69 -13.25
CA TYR A 53 -5.26 13.42 -13.82
C TYR A 53 -4.97 12.21 -12.92
N ALA A 54 -4.31 12.42 -11.81
CA ALA A 54 -4.03 11.32 -10.89
C ALA A 54 -5.27 10.84 -10.14
N LEU A 55 -6.38 11.60 -10.20
CA LEU A 55 -7.56 11.29 -9.42
C LEU A 55 -8.20 9.96 -9.78
N GLU A 56 -8.22 9.59 -11.05
CA GLU A 56 -8.80 8.31 -11.47
C GLU A 56 -8.00 7.14 -10.92
N GLY A 57 -6.69 7.19 -11.04
CA GLY A 57 -5.82 6.16 -10.50
C GLY A 57 -5.94 6.05 -9.00
N LEU A 58 -6.10 7.18 -8.32
CA LEU A 58 -6.27 7.19 -6.89
C LEU A 58 -7.56 6.49 -6.48
N SER A 59 -8.64 6.74 -7.20
CA SER A 59 -9.92 6.11 -6.91
C SER A 59 -9.83 4.58 -6.99
N ASP A 60 -9.19 4.07 -8.04
CA ASP A 60 -9.00 2.64 -8.20
C ASP A 60 -8.14 2.04 -7.08
N LEU A 61 -7.09 2.75 -6.71
CA LEU A 61 -6.20 2.30 -5.64
C LEU A 61 -6.94 2.26 -4.29
N VAL A 62 -7.70 3.30 -3.98
CA VAL A 62 -8.46 3.35 -2.74
C VAL A 62 -9.48 2.22 -2.68
N ASN A 63 -10.16 1.95 -3.80
CA ASN A 63 -11.11 0.85 -3.85
C ASN A 63 -10.43 -0.49 -3.63
N THR A 64 -9.25 -0.68 -4.20
CA THR A 64 -8.47 -1.91 -3.99
C THR A 64 -8.07 -2.05 -2.53
N ILE A 65 -7.63 -0.98 -1.90
CA ILE A 65 -7.26 -0.99 -0.48
C ILE A 65 -8.46 -1.36 0.38
N LYS A 66 -9.64 -0.83 0.07
CA LYS A 66 -10.85 -1.18 0.79
C LYS A 66 -11.19 -2.67 0.67
N LYS A 67 -11.01 -3.23 -0.51
CA LYS A 67 -11.25 -4.66 -0.72
C LYS A 67 -10.26 -5.52 0.07
N VAL A 68 -9.00 -5.13 0.07
CA VAL A 68 -8.00 -5.85 0.87
C VAL A 68 -8.35 -5.79 2.35
N ARG A 69 -8.75 -4.62 2.83
CA ARG A 69 -9.16 -4.46 4.23
C ARG A 69 -10.34 -5.36 4.57
N SER A 70 -11.30 -5.47 3.67
CA SER A 70 -12.51 -6.24 3.93
C SER A 70 -12.26 -7.75 3.93
N HIS A 71 -11.33 -8.24 3.14
CA HIS A 71 -11.20 -9.68 2.89
C HIS A 71 -9.88 -10.28 3.33
N LEU A 72 -8.82 -9.51 3.41
CA LEU A 72 -7.48 -10.06 3.61
C LEU A 72 -6.73 -9.46 4.79
N ASN A 73 -6.97 -8.18 5.11
CA ASN A 73 -6.19 -7.49 6.14
C ASN A 73 -7.05 -6.41 6.79
N ALA A 74 -7.75 -6.78 7.84
CA ALA A 74 -8.70 -5.89 8.51
C ALA A 74 -8.02 -4.69 9.19
N GLU A 75 -6.73 -4.77 9.46
CA GLU A 75 -5.99 -3.70 10.14
C GLU A 75 -5.46 -2.65 9.18
N LEU A 76 -5.52 -2.90 7.88
CA LEU A 76 -4.94 -1.98 6.90
C LEU A 76 -5.64 -0.64 6.91
N GLN A 77 -4.88 0.42 7.04
CA GLN A 77 -5.39 1.78 7.04
C GLN A 77 -4.63 2.64 6.03
N ILE A 78 -5.30 3.67 5.52
CA ILE A 78 -4.63 4.65 4.69
C ILE A 78 -4.03 5.70 5.62
N GLU A 79 -2.70 5.75 5.67
CA GLU A 79 -1.98 6.71 6.51
C GLU A 79 -2.17 8.12 6.01
N GLY A 80 -2.16 8.29 4.70
CA GLY A 80 -2.34 9.58 4.08
C GLY A 80 -1.81 9.64 2.67
N LEU A 81 -1.96 10.80 2.08
CA LEU A 81 -1.42 11.10 0.75
C LEU A 81 -0.18 11.97 0.93
N LEU A 82 0.92 11.56 0.33
CA LEU A 82 2.15 12.33 0.36
C LEU A 82 2.30 13.06 -0.97
N ARG A 83 2.23 14.38 -0.93
CA ARG A 83 2.43 15.18 -2.14
C ARG A 83 3.90 15.19 -2.49
N THR A 84 4.21 14.75 -3.69
CA THR A 84 5.56 14.80 -4.21
C THR A 84 5.62 15.85 -5.31
N MET A 85 6.80 16.47 -5.49
CA MET A 85 7.01 17.49 -6.52
C MET A 85 6.02 18.64 -6.42
N TYR A 86 5.65 18.98 -5.19
CA TYR A 86 4.71 20.06 -4.93
C TYR A 86 5.37 21.42 -5.11
N ASP A 87 4.70 22.31 -5.86
CA ASP A 87 5.12 23.68 -6.02
C ASP A 87 3.97 24.58 -5.58
N PRO A 88 4.12 25.29 -4.45
CA PRO A 88 3.02 26.11 -3.94
C PRO A 88 2.66 27.31 -4.83
N ARG A 89 3.49 27.62 -5.83
CA ARG A 89 3.22 28.72 -6.74
C ARG A 89 2.25 28.37 -7.85
N ASN A 90 1.94 27.11 -8.01
CA ASN A 90 1.03 26.66 -9.07
C ASN A 90 -0.41 26.60 -8.58
#